data_5309ee13f4a669ea5cce816e27c89c2f
#
_entry.id   5309ee13f4a669ea5cce816e27c89c2f
#
_cell.length_a   1.000
_cell.length_b   1.000
_cell.length_c   1.000
_cell.angle_alpha   90.00
_cell.angle_beta   90.00
_cell.angle_gamma   90.00
#
_symmetry.space_group_name_H-M   'P 1'
#
loop_
_entity.id
_entity.type
_entity.pdbx_description
1 polymer ?
#
loop_
_entity_poly.entity_id
_entity_poly.type
_entity_poly.pdbx_seq_one_letter_code
_entity_poly.pdbx_strand_id
1 'polypeptide(L)'
;AHRPESDLSNLLADIMVWGARDYNERVDFGVYNMGGIRAALPKGKITYGDVLDIAPFENKICFVTLTGEKVLELFRQMAYTGGEAVSHGVELVFTRDHKLKSALLNGKEIDPKASYRIATLDYLAQGNDKMEAFKSATSVVSPQETSNNTRFIIMNFFKEQTAKGRIVNAQKEGRIRVE
;
A
#
# COMPACT_ATOMS: atom_id res chain seq x y z
N ALA A 1 3.45 13.05 -1.03
CA ALA A 1 3.25 12.22 0.17
C ALA A 1 4.42 12.42 1.13
N HIS A 2 4.17 12.30 2.42
CA HIS A 2 5.17 12.47 3.46
C HIS A 2 4.89 11.52 4.63
N ARG A 3 5.96 11.18 5.34
CA ARG A 3 5.89 10.27 6.50
C ARG A 3 5.41 11.00 7.74
N PRO A 4 4.77 10.28 8.69
CA PRO A 4 4.49 8.85 8.66
C PRO A 4 3.28 8.47 7.81
N GLU A 5 2.38 9.39 7.55
CA GLU A 5 1.12 9.17 6.83
C GLU A 5 0.76 10.42 6.04
N SER A 6 0.17 10.24 4.85
CA SER A 6 -0.43 11.31 4.08
C SER A 6 -1.75 10.83 3.46
N ASP A 7 -2.57 11.76 3.04
CA ASP A 7 -3.81 11.45 2.33
C ASP A 7 -3.53 10.67 1.02
N LEU A 8 -2.53 11.09 0.25
CA LEU A 8 -2.18 10.42 -0.99
C LEU A 8 -1.60 9.02 -0.77
N SER A 9 -0.76 8.82 0.23
CA SER A 9 -0.24 7.49 0.53
C SER A 9 -1.35 6.53 0.95
N ASN A 10 -2.29 7.00 1.74
CA ASN A 10 -3.48 6.23 2.11
C ASN A 10 -4.28 5.83 0.86
N LEU A 11 -4.51 6.77 -0.04
CA LEU A 11 -5.27 6.53 -1.27
C LEU A 11 -4.59 5.47 -2.14
N LEU A 12 -3.28 5.56 -2.35
CA LEU A 12 -2.60 4.62 -3.23
C LEU A 12 -2.59 3.20 -2.66
N ALA A 13 -2.39 3.04 -1.36
CA ALA A 13 -2.50 1.74 -0.73
C ALA A 13 -3.92 1.17 -0.84
N ASP A 14 -4.95 2.02 -0.67
CA ASP A 14 -6.35 1.61 -0.84
C ASP A 14 -6.64 1.20 -2.28
N ILE A 15 -6.05 1.89 -3.26
CA ILE A 15 -6.22 1.53 -4.67
C ILE A 15 -5.62 0.15 -4.98
N MET A 16 -4.52 -0.23 -4.34
CA MET A 16 -3.96 -1.58 -4.51
C MET A 16 -4.94 -2.65 -4.01
N VAL A 17 -5.60 -2.42 -2.88
CA VAL A 17 -6.64 -3.33 -2.37
C VAL A 17 -7.84 -3.36 -3.31
N TRP A 18 -8.28 -2.21 -3.79
CA TRP A 18 -9.36 -2.10 -4.78
C TRP A 18 -9.03 -2.87 -6.06
N GLY A 19 -7.79 -2.74 -6.57
CA GLY A 19 -7.34 -3.41 -7.78
C GLY A 19 -7.30 -4.93 -7.67
N ALA A 20 -7.14 -5.46 -6.47
CA ALA A 20 -7.07 -6.90 -6.23
C ALA A 20 -8.29 -7.65 -6.74
N ARG A 21 -9.46 -7.02 -6.75
CA ARG A 21 -10.71 -7.64 -7.21
C ARG A 21 -10.67 -8.09 -8.68
N ASP A 22 -9.87 -7.42 -9.52
CA ASP A 22 -9.74 -7.77 -10.94
C ASP A 22 -8.84 -8.99 -11.17
N TYR A 23 -8.19 -9.48 -10.11
CA TYR A 23 -7.29 -10.62 -10.13
C TYR A 23 -7.85 -11.81 -9.35
N ASN A 24 -9.13 -11.75 -8.98
CA ASN A 24 -9.77 -12.77 -8.14
C ASN A 24 -9.00 -12.99 -6.82
N GLU A 25 -8.47 -11.91 -6.26
CA GLU A 25 -7.70 -11.92 -5.01
C GLU A 25 -8.54 -11.30 -3.89
N ARG A 26 -8.47 -11.91 -2.71
CA ARG A 26 -8.97 -11.35 -1.46
C ARG A 26 -7.79 -11.05 -0.57
N VAL A 27 -7.48 -9.78 -0.42
CA VAL A 27 -6.33 -9.35 0.36
C VAL A 27 -6.76 -8.84 1.73
N ASP A 28 -5.90 -9.04 2.71
CA ASP A 28 -6.11 -8.54 4.06
C ASP A 28 -5.74 -7.07 4.17
N PHE A 29 -4.70 -6.65 3.46
CA PHE A 29 -4.31 -5.24 3.37
C PHE A 29 -3.41 -5.00 2.16
N GLY A 30 -3.15 -3.72 1.91
CA GLY A 30 -2.27 -3.28 0.83
C GLY A 30 -1.11 -2.44 1.35
N VAL A 31 -0.02 -2.46 0.61
CA VAL A 31 1.21 -1.70 0.90
C VAL A 31 1.68 -1.00 -0.36
N TYR A 32 2.03 0.28 -0.22
CA TYR A 32 2.68 1.06 -1.26
C TYR A 32 3.87 1.78 -0.65
N ASN A 33 4.93 2.04 -1.39
CA ASN A 33 6.12 2.68 -0.84
C ASN A 33 6.05 4.21 -0.98
N MET A 34 6.39 4.92 0.08
CA MET A 34 6.42 6.39 0.07
C MET A 34 7.38 6.94 -0.99
N GLY A 35 8.54 6.32 -1.13
CA GLY A 35 9.56 6.74 -2.10
C GLY A 35 9.11 6.60 -3.55
N GLY A 36 8.09 5.81 -3.85
CA GLY A 36 7.52 5.67 -5.17
C GLY A 36 6.50 6.75 -5.54
N ILE A 37 6.07 7.57 -4.58
CA ILE A 37 5.08 8.64 -4.77
C ILE A 37 5.84 9.94 -5.04
N ARG A 38 5.84 10.39 -6.29
CA ARG A 38 6.78 11.42 -6.76
C ARG A 38 6.16 12.79 -6.95
N ALA A 39 4.85 12.92 -6.79
CA ALA A 39 4.15 14.20 -6.96
C ALA A 39 2.90 14.21 -6.09
N ALA A 40 2.23 15.35 -6.05
CA ALA A 40 0.92 15.49 -5.42
C ALA A 40 -0.18 15.37 -6.48
N LEU A 41 -1.38 14.96 -6.06
CA LEU A 41 -2.55 15.01 -6.94
C LEU A 41 -3.16 16.41 -6.89
N PRO A 42 -3.49 17.00 -8.05
CA PRO A 42 -4.24 18.25 -8.07
C PRO A 42 -5.68 18.05 -7.63
N LYS A 43 -6.33 19.12 -7.23
CA LYS A 43 -7.77 19.14 -7.01
C LYS A 43 -8.49 19.14 -8.35
N GLY A 44 -9.66 18.52 -8.39
CA GLY A 44 -10.52 18.50 -9.57
C GLY A 44 -10.23 17.33 -10.49
N LYS A 45 -10.26 17.56 -11.79
CA LYS A 45 -10.09 16.51 -12.79
C LYS A 45 -8.66 15.95 -12.77
N ILE A 46 -8.56 14.63 -12.66
CA ILE A 46 -7.28 13.92 -12.71
C ILE A 46 -7.04 13.42 -14.14
N THR A 47 -5.88 13.78 -14.69
CA THR A 47 -5.47 13.35 -16.03
C THR A 47 -4.49 12.18 -15.95
N TYR A 48 -4.27 11.52 -17.09
CA TYR A 48 -3.24 10.48 -17.20
C TYR A 48 -1.85 11.02 -16.85
N GLY A 49 -1.56 12.28 -17.27
CA GLY A 49 -0.30 12.94 -16.93
C GLY A 49 -0.11 13.12 -15.43
N ASP A 50 -1.18 13.48 -14.71
CA ASP A 50 -1.14 13.58 -13.24
C ASP A 50 -0.79 12.24 -12.60
N VAL A 51 -1.37 11.14 -13.09
CA VAL A 51 -1.07 9.80 -12.57
C VAL A 51 0.37 9.41 -12.88
N LEU A 52 0.86 9.71 -14.08
CA LEU A 52 2.25 9.46 -14.45
C LEU A 52 3.23 10.23 -13.55
N ASP A 53 2.88 11.45 -13.15
CA ASP A 53 3.71 12.26 -12.28
C ASP A 53 3.82 11.66 -10.87
N ILE A 54 2.74 11.11 -10.32
CA ILE A 54 2.76 10.50 -8.99
C ILE A 54 3.34 9.09 -9.00
N ALA A 55 3.16 8.33 -10.06
CA ALA A 55 3.59 6.94 -10.19
C ALA A 55 4.36 6.72 -11.51
N PRO A 56 5.57 7.32 -11.64
CA PRO A 56 6.31 7.29 -12.91
C PRO A 56 6.99 5.94 -13.20
N PHE A 57 7.14 5.09 -12.20
CA PHE A 57 7.84 3.83 -12.34
C PHE A 57 6.94 2.75 -12.98
N GLU A 58 7.56 1.80 -13.66
CA GLU A 58 6.84 0.70 -14.33
C GLU A 58 6.61 -0.48 -13.38
N ASN A 59 6.21 -0.20 -12.15
CA ASN A 59 5.90 -1.22 -11.17
C ASN A 59 4.53 -1.84 -11.46
N LYS A 60 4.44 -3.15 -11.27
CA LYS A 60 3.19 -3.90 -11.46
C LYS A 60 2.63 -4.34 -10.12
N ILE A 61 1.31 -4.48 -10.06
CA ILE A 61 0.66 -5.02 -8.87
C ILE A 61 1.12 -6.46 -8.64
N CYS A 62 1.28 -6.81 -7.37
CA CYS A 62 1.77 -8.11 -6.96
C CYS A 62 1.04 -8.54 -5.70
N PHE A 63 0.73 -9.84 -5.60
CA PHE A 63 0.03 -10.40 -4.44
C PHE A 63 0.93 -11.43 -3.78
N VAL A 64 1.07 -11.32 -2.47
CA VAL A 64 1.96 -12.19 -1.70
C VAL A 64 1.29 -12.63 -0.41
N THR A 65 1.74 -13.76 0.13
CA THR A 65 1.35 -14.23 1.45
C THR A 65 2.53 -14.14 2.40
N LEU A 66 2.30 -13.55 3.56
CA LEU A 66 3.25 -13.54 4.67
C LEU A 66 2.61 -14.17 5.90
N THR A 67 3.44 -14.87 6.70
CA THR A 67 2.99 -15.25 8.05
C THR A 67 2.83 -14.00 8.91
N GLY A 68 2.02 -14.09 9.96
CA GLY A 68 1.85 -12.96 10.89
C GLY A 68 3.15 -12.51 11.52
N GLU A 69 4.05 -13.45 11.78
CA GLU A 69 5.40 -13.16 12.25
C GLU A 69 6.16 -12.25 11.28
N LYS A 70 6.06 -12.54 9.98
CA LYS A 70 6.68 -11.74 8.93
C LYS A 70 5.95 -10.42 8.67
N VAL A 71 4.64 -10.39 8.89
CA VAL A 71 3.87 -9.12 8.86
C VAL A 71 4.36 -8.20 9.97
N LEU A 72 4.56 -8.70 11.19
CA LEU A 72 5.11 -7.90 12.28
C LEU A 72 6.53 -7.42 11.97
N GLU A 73 7.36 -8.25 11.37
CA GLU A 73 8.69 -7.84 10.90
C GLU A 73 8.59 -6.73 9.85
N LEU A 74 7.67 -6.87 8.89
CA LEU A 74 7.40 -5.83 7.89
C LEU A 74 7.04 -4.50 8.55
N PHE A 75 6.16 -4.52 9.53
CA PHE A 75 5.74 -3.30 10.23
C PHE A 75 6.88 -2.70 11.06
N ARG A 76 7.76 -3.53 11.63
CA ARG A 76 8.98 -3.04 12.29
C ARG A 76 9.92 -2.36 11.29
N GLN A 77 10.03 -2.91 10.08
CA GLN A 77 10.82 -2.31 9.01
C GLN A 77 10.23 -0.98 8.54
N MET A 78 8.90 -0.88 8.49
CA MET A 78 8.21 0.39 8.21
C MET A 78 8.48 1.42 9.31
N ALA A 79 8.50 1.01 10.57
CA ALA A 79 8.83 1.91 11.67
C ALA A 79 10.25 2.47 11.52
N TYR A 80 11.18 1.64 11.09
CA TYR A 80 12.57 2.05 10.85
C TYR A 80 12.66 3.16 9.79
N THR A 81 11.89 3.08 8.72
CA THR A 81 11.88 4.13 7.67
C THR A 81 11.03 5.34 8.04
N GLY A 82 10.24 5.26 9.10
CA GLY A 82 9.36 6.33 9.54
C GLY A 82 7.94 6.27 8.98
N GLY A 83 7.63 5.22 8.24
CA GLY A 83 6.30 4.96 7.69
C GLY A 83 6.31 4.71 6.20
N GLU A 84 5.48 3.76 5.77
CA GLU A 84 5.16 3.48 4.37
C GLU A 84 3.64 3.49 4.21
N ALA A 85 3.15 3.46 2.99
CA ALA A 85 1.71 3.51 2.75
C ALA A 85 1.05 2.17 3.10
N VAL A 86 0.03 2.22 3.93
CA VAL A 86 -0.79 1.06 4.31
C VAL A 86 -2.26 1.35 4.05
N SER A 87 -3.02 0.31 3.71
CA SER A 87 -4.43 0.44 3.39
C SER A 87 -5.29 0.62 4.64
N HIS A 88 -6.54 1.05 4.41
CA HIS A 88 -7.54 1.19 5.46
C HIS A 88 -7.68 -0.11 6.27
N GLY A 89 -7.78 0.01 7.57
CA GLY A 89 -7.85 -1.11 8.51
C GLY A 89 -6.53 -1.41 9.19
N VAL A 90 -5.40 -1.00 8.62
CA VAL A 90 -4.10 -1.11 9.29
C VAL A 90 -3.91 0.08 10.21
N GLU A 91 -3.56 -0.17 11.46
CA GLU A 91 -3.26 0.85 12.46
C GLU A 91 -1.93 0.52 13.13
N LEU A 92 -0.94 1.38 12.91
CA LEU A 92 0.40 1.21 13.46
C LEU A 92 0.73 2.35 14.39
N VAL A 93 1.38 2.04 15.50
CA VAL A 93 1.95 3.04 16.40
C VAL A 93 3.45 2.80 16.46
N PHE A 94 4.21 3.83 16.12
CA PHE A 94 5.66 3.82 16.19
C PHE A 94 6.13 4.66 17.39
N THR A 95 7.25 4.29 17.96
CA THR A 95 7.93 5.13 18.94
C THR A 95 8.76 6.20 18.23
N ARG A 96 9.15 7.24 18.97
CA ARG A 96 9.99 8.33 18.44
C ARG A 96 11.37 7.84 18.01
N ASP A 97 11.84 6.71 18.55
CA ASP A 97 13.10 6.08 18.16
C ASP A 97 12.92 5.02 17.06
N HIS A 98 11.84 5.12 16.27
CA HIS A 98 11.58 4.30 15.08
C HIS A 98 11.39 2.82 15.35
N LYS A 99 10.66 2.48 16.43
CA LYS A 99 10.28 1.10 16.75
C LYS A 99 8.79 0.92 16.69
N LEU A 100 8.35 -0.30 16.41
CA LEU A 100 6.94 -0.65 16.41
C LEU A 100 6.45 -0.82 17.85
N LYS A 101 5.45 -0.02 18.22
CA LYS A 101 4.80 -0.10 19.54
C LYS A 101 3.56 -0.97 19.50
N SER A 102 2.73 -0.84 18.48
CA SER A 102 1.54 -1.69 18.27
C SER A 102 1.18 -1.79 16.80
N ALA A 103 0.49 -2.87 16.45
CA ALA A 103 0.01 -3.12 15.10
C ALA A 103 -1.35 -3.81 15.18
N LEU A 104 -2.36 -3.20 14.55
CA LEU A 104 -3.71 -3.76 14.47
C LEU A 104 -4.13 -3.84 13.01
N LEU A 105 -4.91 -4.86 12.70
CA LEU A 105 -5.61 -5.00 11.43
C LEU A 105 -7.09 -5.19 11.71
N ASN A 106 -7.91 -4.25 11.26
CA ASN A 106 -9.36 -4.24 11.51
C ASN A 106 -9.69 -4.36 13.01
N GLY A 107 -8.93 -3.65 13.85
CA GLY A 107 -9.10 -3.63 15.29
C GLY A 107 -8.52 -4.82 16.04
N LYS A 108 -7.89 -5.77 15.35
CA LYS A 108 -7.32 -6.98 15.96
C LYS A 108 -5.80 -6.98 15.85
N GLU A 109 -5.15 -7.47 16.89
CA GLU A 109 -3.71 -7.69 16.85
C GLU A 109 -3.34 -8.71 15.76
N ILE A 110 -2.16 -8.54 15.19
CA ILE A 110 -1.64 -9.50 14.21
C ILE A 110 -1.33 -10.83 14.92
N ASP A 111 -1.92 -11.90 14.42
CA ASP A 111 -1.64 -13.25 14.92
C ASP A 111 -0.35 -13.78 14.26
N PRO A 112 0.73 -13.99 15.03
CA PRO A 112 1.99 -14.45 14.46
C PRO A 112 1.89 -15.79 13.70
N LYS A 113 0.91 -16.60 14.04
CA LYS A 113 0.72 -17.94 13.47
C LYS A 113 -0.24 -17.95 12.27
N ALA A 114 -0.95 -16.87 12.03
CA ALA A 114 -1.84 -16.75 10.88
C ALA A 114 -1.07 -16.40 9.61
N SER A 115 -1.76 -16.52 8.48
CA SER A 115 -1.24 -16.06 7.18
C SER A 115 -2.06 -14.88 6.70
N TYR A 116 -1.40 -13.92 6.06
CA TYR A 116 -2.01 -12.70 5.57
C TYR A 116 -1.74 -12.52 4.09
N ARG A 117 -2.77 -12.17 3.33
CA ARG A 117 -2.65 -11.90 1.89
C ARG A 117 -2.50 -10.40 1.67
N ILE A 118 -1.50 -9.99 0.91
CA ILE A 118 -1.11 -8.59 0.76
C ILE A 118 -1.07 -8.21 -0.72
N ALA A 119 -1.69 -7.08 -1.07
CA ALA A 119 -1.51 -6.45 -2.37
C ALA A 119 -0.41 -5.42 -2.27
N THR A 120 0.57 -5.50 -3.16
CA THR A 120 1.71 -4.57 -3.17
C THR A 120 2.26 -4.43 -4.59
N LEU A 121 3.49 -3.98 -4.71
CA LEU A 121 4.21 -3.81 -5.97
C LEU A 121 5.23 -4.92 -6.13
N ASP A 122 5.51 -5.31 -7.37
CA ASP A 122 6.57 -6.27 -7.69
C ASP A 122 7.92 -5.81 -7.12
N TYR A 123 8.21 -4.50 -7.21
CA TYR A 123 9.40 -3.90 -6.62
C TYR A 123 9.53 -4.17 -5.12
N LEU A 124 8.43 -4.00 -4.36
CA LEU A 124 8.41 -4.24 -2.92
C LEU A 124 8.43 -5.73 -2.58
N ALA A 125 7.78 -6.55 -3.39
CA ALA A 125 7.77 -8.00 -3.19
C ALA A 125 9.19 -8.60 -3.25
N GLN A 126 10.13 -7.92 -3.91
CA GLN A 126 11.54 -8.29 -3.95
C GLN A 126 12.31 -7.89 -2.68
N GLY A 127 11.68 -7.20 -1.75
CA GLY A 127 12.29 -6.77 -0.49
C GLY A 127 12.99 -5.42 -0.56
N ASN A 128 12.68 -4.60 -1.55
CA ASN A 128 13.25 -3.26 -1.68
C ASN A 128 12.65 -2.28 -0.67
N ASP A 129 13.20 -1.07 -0.60
CA ASP A 129 12.84 0.00 0.32
C ASP A 129 12.90 -0.45 1.79
N LYS A 130 13.87 -1.33 2.09
CA LYS A 130 14.13 -1.89 3.42
C LYS A 130 12.99 -2.74 3.97
N MET A 131 12.01 -3.09 3.16
CA MET A 131 10.92 -4.00 3.52
C MET A 131 11.31 -5.46 3.21
N GLU A 132 12.39 -5.90 3.82
CA GLU A 132 13.01 -7.20 3.55
C GLU A 132 12.14 -8.39 3.96
N ALA A 133 11.15 -8.19 4.84
CA ALA A 133 10.22 -9.25 5.21
C ALA A 133 9.51 -9.84 4.00
N PHE A 134 9.31 -9.06 2.93
CA PHE A 134 8.71 -9.55 1.69
C PHE A 134 9.53 -10.64 1.01
N LYS A 135 10.83 -10.74 1.29
CA LYS A 135 11.66 -11.84 0.75
C LYS A 135 11.22 -13.22 1.23
N SER A 136 10.50 -13.27 2.34
CA SER A 136 9.95 -14.53 2.89
C SER A 136 8.55 -14.83 2.36
N ALA A 137 8.05 -14.08 1.40
CA ALA A 137 6.72 -14.26 0.86
C ALA A 137 6.57 -15.61 0.13
N THR A 138 5.36 -16.15 0.26
CA THR A 138 4.95 -17.37 -0.45
C THR A 138 3.73 -17.06 -1.32
N SER A 139 3.35 -18.02 -2.17
CA SER A 139 2.17 -17.89 -3.05
C SER A 139 2.15 -16.57 -3.83
N VAL A 140 3.31 -16.19 -4.36
CA VAL A 140 3.48 -14.93 -5.08
C VAL A 140 2.75 -14.99 -6.42
N VAL A 141 1.87 -14.02 -6.66
CA VAL A 141 1.20 -13.82 -7.94
C VAL A 141 1.66 -12.47 -8.48
N SER A 142 2.45 -12.49 -9.55
CA SER A 142 3.09 -11.31 -10.12
C SER A 142 2.81 -11.27 -11.63
N PRO A 143 1.63 -10.77 -12.05
CA PRO A 143 1.27 -10.73 -13.47
C PRO A 143 2.18 -9.75 -14.22
N GLN A 144 2.72 -10.21 -15.36
CA GLN A 144 3.80 -9.52 -16.06
C GLN A 144 3.35 -8.62 -17.21
N GLU A 145 2.08 -8.65 -17.58
CA GLU A 145 1.57 -7.85 -18.69
C GLU A 145 1.58 -6.36 -18.33
N THR A 146 1.78 -5.51 -19.33
CA THR A 146 1.86 -4.06 -19.15
C THR A 146 0.61 -3.47 -18.51
N SER A 147 -0.57 -4.04 -18.76
CA SER A 147 -1.84 -3.62 -18.17
C SER A 147 -1.86 -3.71 -16.64
N ASN A 148 -0.94 -4.47 -16.05
CA ASN A 148 -0.83 -4.62 -14.60
C ASN A 148 0.02 -3.54 -13.93
N ASN A 149 0.56 -2.59 -14.71
CA ASN A 149 1.27 -1.45 -14.14
C ASN A 149 0.34 -0.66 -13.22
N THR A 150 0.87 -0.27 -12.06
CA THR A 150 0.08 0.42 -11.04
C THR A 150 -0.53 1.72 -11.54
N ARG A 151 0.16 2.42 -12.45
CA ARG A 151 -0.39 3.65 -13.05
C ARG A 151 -1.72 3.40 -13.75
N PHE A 152 -1.88 2.27 -14.43
CA PHE A 152 -3.14 1.93 -15.10
C PHE A 152 -4.23 1.53 -14.11
N ILE A 153 -3.86 0.86 -13.02
CA ILE A 153 -4.80 0.53 -11.94
C ILE A 153 -5.30 1.82 -11.28
N ILE A 154 -4.42 2.77 -11.02
CA ILE A 154 -4.77 4.08 -10.48
C ILE A 154 -5.70 4.82 -11.43
N MET A 155 -5.38 4.84 -12.74
CA MET A 155 -6.25 5.45 -13.75
C MET A 155 -7.62 4.81 -13.79
N ASN A 156 -7.69 3.49 -13.77
CA ASN A 156 -8.96 2.76 -13.80
C ASN A 156 -9.80 3.04 -12.56
N PHE A 157 -9.17 3.20 -11.41
CA PHE A 157 -9.86 3.62 -10.19
C PHE A 157 -10.55 4.97 -10.39
N PHE A 158 -9.84 5.99 -10.87
CA PHE A 158 -10.42 7.31 -11.09
C PHE A 158 -11.51 7.29 -12.17
N LYS A 159 -11.32 6.52 -13.24
CA LYS A 159 -12.36 6.35 -14.29
C LYS A 159 -13.64 5.75 -13.71
N GLU A 160 -13.52 4.73 -12.87
CA GLU A 160 -14.70 4.10 -12.25
C GLU A 160 -15.39 5.07 -11.29
N GLN A 161 -14.66 5.81 -10.48
CA GLN A 161 -15.25 6.79 -9.57
C GLN A 161 -16.00 7.88 -10.36
N THR A 162 -15.41 8.38 -11.43
CA THR A 162 -16.05 9.38 -12.31
C THR A 162 -17.32 8.81 -12.94
N ALA A 163 -17.28 7.59 -13.45
CA ALA A 163 -18.45 6.94 -14.06
C ALA A 163 -19.59 6.73 -13.06
N LYS A 164 -19.28 6.56 -11.79
CA LYS A 164 -20.27 6.42 -10.70
C LYS A 164 -20.70 7.76 -10.10
N GLY A 165 -20.19 8.87 -10.62
CA GLY A 165 -20.46 10.21 -10.08
C GLY A 165 -19.89 10.44 -8.68
N ARG A 166 -18.86 9.71 -8.29
CA ARG A 166 -18.24 9.82 -6.98
C ARG A 166 -17.03 10.75 -7.01
N ILE A 167 -16.87 11.53 -5.95
CA ILE A 167 -15.68 12.38 -5.74
C ILE A 167 -14.73 11.60 -4.85
N VAL A 168 -13.47 11.51 -5.27
CA VAL A 168 -12.41 10.88 -4.46
C VAL A 168 -11.94 11.91 -3.43
N ASN A 169 -12.04 11.55 -2.15
CA ASN A 169 -11.65 12.42 -1.05
C ASN A 169 -10.75 11.63 -0.09
N ALA A 170 -9.46 11.67 -0.35
CA ALA A 170 -8.47 10.99 0.48
C ALA A 170 -8.19 11.82 1.74
N GLN A 171 -8.06 11.14 2.87
CA GLN A 171 -7.83 11.77 4.16
C GLN A 171 -6.84 10.97 5.00
N LYS A 172 -6.15 11.68 5.88
CA LYS A 172 -5.43 11.03 6.98
C LYS A 172 -6.43 10.46 7.97
N GLU A 173 -6.19 9.27 8.45
CA GLU A 173 -7.08 8.55 9.36
C GLU A 173 -6.39 8.17 10.67
N GLY A 174 -5.10 8.48 10.83
CA GLY A 174 -4.30 8.00 11.95
C GLY A 174 -3.89 6.54 11.78
N ARG A 175 -3.70 6.10 10.53
CA ARG A 175 -3.23 4.73 10.23
C ARG A 175 -1.85 4.47 10.79
N ILE A 176 -1.01 5.50 10.81
CA ILE A 176 0.34 5.45 11.39
C ILE A 176 0.50 6.66 12.31
N ARG A 177 0.72 6.39 13.59
CA ARG A 177 0.95 7.42 14.60
C ARG A 177 2.30 7.21 15.23
N VAL A 178 2.92 8.31 15.66
CA VAL A 178 4.19 8.31 16.38
C VAL A 178 3.93 8.82 17.80
N GLU A 179 4.31 8.03 18.78
CA GLU A 179 4.12 8.36 20.22
C GLU A 179 5.42 8.28 21.01
#